data_3b41cd01ceb9569d6fa6c1effa74c3f5
#
_entry.id   3b41cd01ceb9569d6fa6c1effa74c3f5
#
_cell.length_a   1.000
_cell.length_b   1.000
_cell.length_c   1.000
_cell.angle_alpha   90.00
_cell.angle_beta   90.00
_cell.angle_gamma   90.00
#
_symmetry.space_group_name_H-M   'P 1'
#
loop_
_entity.id
_entity.type
_entity.pdbx_description
1 polymer ?
#
loop_
_entity_poly.entity_id
_entity_poly.type
_entity_poly.pdbx_seq_one_letter_code
_entity_poly.pdbx_strand_id
1 'polypeptide(L)'
;MKQYFATVPINEDGITDYENGLENSPNFIDYRIPEDEYNSLWENHTFDILNDRFDLMIDRYESEVIKADQLKKAYDAINVIKGVFLEAVDKAIELGTCVYLDF
;
A
#
# COMPACT_ATOMS: atom_id res chain seq x y z
N MET A 1 4.34 10.07 -17.81
CA MET A 1 4.65 10.27 -16.37
C MET A 1 4.20 9.05 -15.58
N LYS A 2 5.08 8.49 -14.76
CA LYS A 2 4.75 7.32 -13.96
C LYS A 2 3.87 7.71 -12.78
N GLN A 3 2.87 6.88 -12.49
CA GLN A 3 1.99 7.06 -11.34
C GLN A 3 2.19 5.93 -10.35
N TYR A 4 2.02 6.23 -9.07
CA TYR A 4 2.24 5.28 -7.97
C TYR A 4 0.93 5.13 -7.20
N PHE A 5 0.46 3.90 -7.08
CA PHE A 5 -0.82 3.63 -6.44
C PHE A 5 -0.67 2.67 -5.26
N ALA A 6 -1.44 2.96 -4.21
CA ALA A 6 -1.71 2.03 -3.14
C ALA A 6 -3.21 1.70 -3.24
N THR A 7 -3.54 0.45 -3.45
CA THR A 7 -4.93 0.02 -3.63
C THR A 7 -5.39 -0.78 -2.43
N VAL A 8 -6.56 -0.40 -1.90
CA VAL A 8 -7.12 -1.04 -0.70
C VAL A 8 -8.44 -1.70 -1.06
N PRO A 9 -8.52 -3.05 -1.02
CA PRO A 9 -9.80 -3.74 -1.18
C PRO A 9 -10.69 -3.46 0.03
N ILE A 10 -12.00 -3.25 -0.21
CA ILE A 10 -12.94 -3.02 0.88
C ILE A 10 -13.53 -4.31 1.44
N ASN A 11 -13.40 -5.43 0.68
CA ASN A 11 -13.89 -6.74 1.06
C ASN A 11 -13.16 -7.83 0.25
N GLU A 12 -13.56 -9.08 0.41
CA GLU A 12 -12.96 -10.20 -0.33
C GLU A 12 -13.19 -10.10 -1.84
N ASP A 13 -14.33 -9.56 -2.26
CA ASP A 13 -14.58 -9.33 -3.69
C ASP A 13 -13.58 -8.36 -4.28
N GLY A 14 -13.16 -7.37 -3.51
CA GLY A 14 -12.12 -6.42 -3.94
C GLY A 14 -10.77 -7.08 -4.11
N ILE A 15 -10.43 -8.02 -3.26
CA ILE A 15 -9.19 -8.80 -3.38
C ILE A 15 -9.24 -9.61 -4.68
N THR A 16 -10.34 -10.31 -4.91
CA THR A 16 -10.53 -11.11 -6.12
C THR A 16 -10.49 -10.25 -7.37
N ASP A 17 -11.18 -9.13 -7.37
CA ASP A 17 -11.22 -8.20 -8.49
C ASP A 17 -9.83 -7.67 -8.83
N TYR A 18 -9.08 -7.26 -7.82
CA TYR A 18 -7.71 -6.75 -8.03
C TYR A 18 -6.80 -7.84 -8.61
N GLU A 19 -6.84 -9.04 -8.04
CA GLU A 19 -6.00 -10.15 -8.49
C GLU A 19 -6.35 -10.63 -9.88
N ASN A 20 -7.60 -10.45 -10.30
CA ASN A 20 -8.04 -10.76 -11.67
C ASN A 20 -7.77 -9.63 -12.66
N GLY A 21 -7.14 -8.56 -12.24
CA GLY A 21 -6.80 -7.43 -13.11
C GLY A 21 -7.97 -6.53 -13.47
N LEU A 22 -9.08 -6.60 -12.73
CA LEU A 22 -10.20 -5.69 -12.95
C LEU A 22 -9.81 -4.26 -12.59
N GLU A 23 -10.13 -3.34 -13.50
CA GLU A 23 -9.96 -1.91 -13.25
C GLU A 23 -11.29 -1.30 -12.83
N ASN A 24 -11.23 -0.23 -12.06
CA ASN A 24 -12.42 0.56 -11.69
C ASN A 24 -13.50 -0.26 -10.95
N SER A 25 -13.10 -1.25 -10.18
CA SER A 25 -14.05 -1.99 -9.34
C SER A 25 -14.58 -1.11 -8.21
N PRO A 26 -15.89 -1.22 -7.86
CA PRO A 26 -16.40 -0.54 -6.67
C PRO A 26 -15.95 -1.22 -5.36
N ASN A 27 -15.26 -2.35 -5.46
CA ASN A 27 -14.86 -3.15 -4.30
C ASN A 27 -13.42 -2.89 -3.84
N PHE A 28 -12.73 -1.93 -4.45
CA PHE A 28 -11.44 -1.46 -3.95
C PHE A 28 -11.28 0.04 -4.21
N ILE A 29 -10.37 0.66 -3.45
CA ILE A 29 -10.09 2.10 -3.51
C ILE A 29 -8.65 2.28 -3.96
N ASP A 30 -8.43 3.07 -5.02
CA ASP A 30 -7.09 3.45 -5.46
C ASP A 30 -6.67 4.76 -4.81
N TYR A 31 -5.53 4.73 -4.15
CA TYR A 31 -4.89 5.93 -3.59
C TYR A 31 -3.68 6.27 -4.42
N ARG A 32 -3.72 7.41 -5.10
CA ARG A 32 -2.57 7.85 -5.88
C ARG A 32 -1.58 8.59 -4.99
N ILE A 33 -0.36 8.06 -4.91
CA ILE A 33 0.70 8.65 -4.11
C ILE A 33 1.44 9.69 -4.94
N PRO A 34 1.47 10.97 -4.51
CA PRO A 34 2.25 11.99 -5.22
C PRO A 34 3.73 11.61 -5.29
N GLU A 35 4.41 12.03 -6.35
CA GLU A 35 5.81 11.66 -6.58
C GLU A 35 6.73 12.09 -5.45
N ASP A 36 6.54 13.29 -4.91
CA ASP A 36 7.36 13.79 -3.80
C ASP A 36 7.18 12.95 -2.53
N GLU A 37 5.94 12.54 -2.24
CA GLU A 37 5.66 11.64 -1.12
C GLU A 37 6.30 10.26 -1.37
N TYR A 38 6.17 9.73 -2.57
CA TYR A 38 6.76 8.45 -2.96
C TYR A 38 8.28 8.46 -2.73
N ASN A 39 8.94 9.52 -3.18
CA ASN A 39 10.37 9.68 -2.98
C ASN A 39 10.72 9.78 -1.48
N SER A 40 9.90 10.50 -0.70
CA SER A 40 10.12 10.62 0.74
C SER A 40 9.99 9.28 1.46
N LEU A 41 9.07 8.43 1.03
CA LEU A 41 8.90 7.09 1.61
C LEU A 41 10.15 6.22 1.40
N TRP A 42 10.81 6.35 0.24
CA TRP A 42 12.09 5.67 0.00
C TRP A 42 13.23 6.30 0.80
N GLU A 43 13.32 7.63 0.80
CA GLU A 43 14.39 8.37 1.50
C GLU A 43 14.31 8.15 3.01
N ASN A 44 13.11 8.03 3.56
CA ASN A 44 12.90 7.77 4.98
C ASN A 44 13.01 6.28 5.33
N HIS A 45 13.33 5.43 4.35
CA HIS A 45 13.46 3.98 4.51
C HIS A 45 12.17 3.27 4.95
N THR A 46 11.00 3.87 4.75
CA THR A 46 9.73 3.24 5.13
C THR A 46 9.54 1.91 4.42
N PHE A 47 9.72 1.88 3.10
CA PHE A 47 9.59 0.65 2.33
C PHE A 47 10.71 -0.34 2.64
N ASP A 48 11.92 0.14 2.87
CA ASP A 48 13.06 -0.70 3.25
C ASP A 48 12.78 -1.42 4.58
N ILE A 49 12.21 -0.71 5.55
CA ILE A 49 11.84 -1.28 6.84
C ILE A 49 10.77 -2.35 6.68
N LEU A 50 9.76 -2.09 5.85
CA LEU A 50 8.70 -3.07 5.57
C LEU A 50 9.27 -4.32 4.91
N ASN A 51 10.17 -4.16 3.94
CA ASN A 51 10.84 -5.27 3.29
C ASN A 51 11.63 -6.11 4.29
N ASP A 52 12.37 -5.46 5.17
CA ASP A 52 13.21 -6.13 6.16
C ASP A 52 12.38 -6.87 7.21
N ARG A 53 11.33 -6.23 7.74
CA ARG A 53 10.51 -6.81 8.81
C ARG A 53 9.68 -7.99 8.34
N PHE A 54 9.21 -8.00 7.11
CA PHE A 54 8.23 -8.99 6.62
C PHE A 54 8.71 -9.77 5.42
N ASP A 55 9.99 -9.68 5.08
CA ASP A 55 10.58 -10.37 3.93
C ASP A 55 9.80 -10.08 2.64
N LEU A 56 9.44 -8.81 2.45
CA LEU A 56 8.74 -8.34 1.27
C LEU A 56 9.74 -7.91 0.19
N MET A 57 9.23 -7.71 -1.02
CA MET A 57 10.03 -7.30 -2.18
C MET A 57 9.48 -6.02 -2.81
N ILE A 58 9.19 -5.02 -1.97
CA ILE A 58 8.75 -3.72 -2.48
C ILE A 58 9.90 -3.10 -3.25
N ASP A 59 9.67 -2.79 -4.53
CA ASP A 59 10.65 -2.06 -5.33
C ASP A 59 9.93 -1.14 -6.31
N ARG A 60 10.70 -0.46 -7.16
CA ARG A 60 10.16 0.56 -8.07
C ARG A 60 9.48 -0.01 -9.31
N TYR A 61 9.51 -1.33 -9.49
CA TYR A 61 9.10 -1.97 -10.74
C TYR A 61 8.11 -3.11 -10.57
N GLU A 62 7.89 -3.58 -9.35
CA GLU A 62 7.05 -4.73 -9.08
C GLU A 62 5.91 -4.39 -8.12
N SER A 63 4.84 -5.16 -8.22
CA SER A 63 3.72 -5.06 -7.30
C SER A 63 4.00 -5.89 -6.04
N GLU A 64 3.50 -5.43 -4.91
CA GLU A 64 3.59 -6.16 -3.65
C GLU A 64 2.32 -5.96 -2.84
N VAL A 65 2.04 -6.88 -1.94
CA VAL A 65 0.87 -6.80 -1.06
C VAL A 65 1.34 -6.81 0.40
N ILE A 66 0.76 -5.92 1.21
CA ILE A 66 1.03 -5.84 2.64
C ILE A 66 -0.29 -6.04 3.37
N LYS A 67 -0.38 -7.06 4.21
CA LYS A 67 -1.61 -7.40 4.91
C LYS A 67 -1.84 -6.49 6.11
N ALA A 68 -3.11 -6.36 6.52
CA ALA A 68 -3.51 -5.47 7.61
C ALA A 68 -2.74 -5.73 8.91
N ASP A 69 -2.52 -7.00 9.27
CA ASP A 69 -1.78 -7.34 10.48
C ASP A 69 -0.30 -6.94 10.41
N GLN A 70 0.30 -7.02 9.22
CA GLN A 70 1.66 -6.55 8.98
C GLN A 70 1.73 -5.02 9.10
N LEU A 71 0.74 -4.32 8.53
CA LEU A 71 0.65 -2.86 8.62
C LEU A 71 0.53 -2.40 10.07
N LYS A 72 -0.27 -3.09 10.89
CA LYS A 72 -0.39 -2.79 12.32
C LYS A 72 0.95 -2.93 13.04
N LYS A 73 1.69 -4.00 12.75
CA LYS A 73 2.98 -4.28 13.38
C LYS A 73 4.07 -3.29 13.01
N ALA A 74 3.96 -2.66 11.85
CA ALA A 74 4.92 -1.69 11.36
C ALA A 74 4.40 -0.25 11.40
N TYR A 75 3.30 0.01 12.08
CA TYR A 75 2.65 1.31 12.09
C TYR A 75 3.57 2.42 12.61
N ASP A 76 4.46 2.09 13.53
CA ASP A 76 5.47 3.02 14.07
C ASP A 76 6.37 3.58 12.96
N ALA A 77 6.71 2.75 11.96
CA ALA A 77 7.55 3.17 10.84
C ALA A 77 6.74 3.87 9.75
N ILE A 78 5.47 3.50 9.60
CA ILE A 78 4.62 4.03 8.53
C ILE A 78 4.10 5.43 8.86
N ASN A 79 3.68 5.67 10.09
CA ASN A 79 3.00 6.92 10.45
C ASN A 79 3.93 8.12 10.58
N VAL A 80 5.21 7.94 10.35
CA VAL A 80 6.19 9.05 10.35
C VAL A 80 5.91 10.02 9.20
N ILE A 81 5.49 9.50 8.06
CA ILE A 81 5.17 10.33 6.89
C ILE A 81 3.65 10.45 6.78
N LYS A 82 3.14 11.67 7.00
CA LYS A 82 1.72 11.97 6.91
C LYS A 82 1.38 12.25 5.44
N GLY A 83 0.55 11.41 4.84
CA GLY A 83 0.17 11.60 3.44
C GLY A 83 -0.77 10.52 2.96
N VAL A 84 -0.79 10.31 1.65
CA VAL A 84 -1.72 9.41 0.98
C VAL A 84 -1.46 7.95 1.34
N PHE A 85 -0.19 7.56 1.44
CA PHE A 85 0.15 6.19 1.82
C PHE A 85 -0.39 5.86 3.22
N LEU A 86 -0.25 6.78 4.18
CA LEU A 86 -0.81 6.59 5.52
C LEU A 86 -2.34 6.46 5.48
N GLU A 87 -3.01 7.25 4.64
CA GLU A 87 -4.46 7.15 4.47
C GLU A 87 -4.86 5.76 3.97
N ALA A 88 -4.14 5.23 2.99
CA ALA A 88 -4.39 3.88 2.49
C ALA A 88 -4.15 2.82 3.57
N VAL A 89 -3.08 2.95 4.33
CA VAL A 89 -2.75 2.05 5.44
C VAL A 89 -3.85 2.06 6.49
N ASP A 90 -4.29 3.25 6.92
CA ASP A 90 -5.35 3.38 7.91
C ASP A 90 -6.65 2.74 7.44
N LYS A 91 -6.99 2.92 6.16
CA LYS A 91 -8.18 2.31 5.58
C LYS A 91 -8.07 0.79 5.55
N ALA A 92 -6.92 0.26 5.16
CA ALA A 92 -6.71 -1.19 5.12
C ALA A 92 -6.80 -1.82 6.52
N ILE A 93 -6.27 -1.16 7.52
CA ILE A 93 -6.36 -1.61 8.92
C ILE A 93 -7.81 -1.58 9.39
N GLU A 94 -8.53 -0.48 9.11
CA GLU A 94 -9.95 -0.33 9.46
C GLU A 94 -10.79 -1.46 8.88
N LEU A 95 -10.55 -1.79 7.61
CA LEU A 95 -11.32 -2.81 6.89
C LEU A 95 -10.80 -4.23 7.11
N GLY A 96 -9.62 -4.39 7.70
CA GLY A 96 -9.02 -5.70 7.92
C GLY A 96 -8.58 -6.40 6.64
N THR A 97 -8.20 -5.66 5.61
CA THR A 97 -7.83 -6.22 4.30
C THR A 97 -6.32 -6.12 4.06
N CYS A 98 -5.89 -5.32 3.11
CA CYS A 98 -4.48 -5.19 2.75
C CYS A 98 -4.25 -3.94 1.92
N VAL A 99 -2.99 -3.64 1.64
CA VAL A 99 -2.60 -2.63 0.66
C VAL A 99 -1.84 -3.32 -0.46
N TYR A 100 -2.30 -3.15 -1.69
CA TYR A 100 -1.55 -3.52 -2.87
C TYR A 100 -0.75 -2.31 -3.34
N LEU A 101 0.55 -2.50 -3.50
CA LEU A 101 1.42 -1.44 -4.03
C LEU A 101 1.66 -1.69 -5.51
N ASP A 102 1.40 -0.68 -6.32
CA ASP A 102 1.62 -0.73 -7.76
C ASP A 102 2.50 0.45 -8.15
N PHE A 103 3.76 0.18 -8.34
CA PHE A 103 4.79 1.18 -8.69
C PHE A 103 5.33 0.95 -10.13
#